data_0217fa6586d292bbeda1ccc4f152d77f
#
_entry.id   0217fa6586d292bbeda1ccc4f152d77f
#
_cell.length_a   1.000
_cell.length_b   1.000
_cell.length_c   1.000
_cell.angle_alpha   90.00
_cell.angle_beta   90.00
_cell.angle_gamma   90.00
#
_symmetry.space_group_name_H-M   'P 1'
#
loop_
_entity.id
_entity.type
_entity.pdbx_description
1 polymer ?
#
loop_
_entity_poly.entity_id
_entity_poly.type
_entity_poly.pdbx_seq_one_letter_code
_entity_poly.pdbx_strand_id
1 'polypeptide(L)'
;MSRFIRGHVIQLLPNNKQASHFAQASGVARLSYNWALKEWQRQYKADKEYRDQCDYYGVQVDKKLLNKPSEAKIRKHLNSFKREKYPFMLKVTKCAPQLAIKQLGSSFDRFFNGQSKYPKPRKKGVDDRFSLSNDQFSIKDRKISIPNLGWVKMTEDLRYQGKILSAKIFKQGGKWFASIAVELNQPEKLHPKTGLSVGIDLGVSSLATLSNGEVVPSSAPLKKQLAKLRRLAKSFSRKKKGSQNREKAKTKLSRLHYKISCLRKNNLHQVTSDLVKRFDLIAIEDLNVKGMVQNRKLSRAISDMGFYEFKRQLIYKAKQHGKSILSVGRFFPSSKMCSNCGELNQNLTLAMREGRCSCNTLHHRDINAAINILKHADKELVAT
;
A
#
# COMPACT_ATOMS: atom_id res chain seq x y z
N MET A 1 -26.21 5.28 -0.29
CA MET A 1 -25.76 4.00 0.34
C MET A 1 -24.26 3.84 0.16
N SER A 2 -23.51 3.57 1.22
CA SER A 2 -22.07 3.35 1.15
C SER A 2 -21.79 2.00 0.45
N ARG A 3 -20.96 2.03 -0.61
CA ARG A 3 -20.55 0.80 -1.32
C ARG A 3 -19.48 0.06 -0.52
N PHE A 4 -19.71 -1.22 -0.26
CA PHE A 4 -18.75 -2.09 0.43
C PHE A 4 -17.89 -2.84 -0.57
N ILE A 5 -16.68 -2.33 -0.83
CA ILE A 5 -15.75 -2.95 -1.79
C ILE A 5 -14.66 -3.70 -1.05
N ARG A 6 -14.41 -4.95 -1.45
CA ARG A 6 -13.32 -5.80 -0.96
C ARG A 6 -12.39 -6.19 -2.09
N GLY A 7 -11.11 -6.25 -1.76
CA GLY A 7 -10.08 -6.73 -2.67
C GLY A 7 -9.56 -8.11 -2.25
N HIS A 8 -9.56 -9.07 -3.17
CA HIS A 8 -8.95 -10.37 -2.94
C HIS A 8 -7.76 -10.57 -3.88
N VAL A 9 -6.60 -10.87 -3.31
CA VAL A 9 -5.36 -11.13 -4.07
C VAL A 9 -5.10 -12.62 -4.09
N ILE A 10 -5.22 -13.23 -5.29
CA ILE A 10 -5.08 -14.66 -5.51
C ILE A 10 -3.86 -14.92 -6.39
N GLN A 11 -3.04 -15.92 -6.06
CA GLN A 11 -1.95 -16.34 -6.92
C GLN A 11 -2.49 -17.06 -8.15
N LEU A 12 -1.96 -16.73 -9.33
CA LEU A 12 -2.22 -17.41 -10.59
C LEU A 12 -1.14 -18.47 -10.88
N LEU A 13 -1.55 -19.54 -11.54
CA LEU A 13 -0.69 -20.65 -11.97
C LEU A 13 -0.65 -20.71 -13.50
N PRO A 14 -0.08 -19.72 -14.19
CA PRO A 14 -0.01 -19.71 -15.64
C PRO A 14 1.02 -20.72 -16.15
N ASN A 15 0.73 -21.37 -17.27
CA ASN A 15 1.73 -22.08 -18.06
C ASN A 15 2.67 -21.06 -18.78
N ASN A 16 3.69 -21.54 -19.49
CA ASN A 16 4.68 -20.67 -20.14
C ASN A 16 4.07 -19.73 -21.19
N LYS A 17 3.10 -20.21 -22.00
CA LYS A 17 2.37 -19.41 -22.99
C LYS A 17 1.57 -18.30 -22.31
N GLN A 18 0.86 -18.64 -21.24
CA GLN A 18 0.06 -17.71 -20.45
C GLN A 18 0.94 -16.67 -19.72
N ALA A 19 2.06 -17.10 -19.14
CA ALA A 19 3.01 -16.19 -18.49
C ALA A 19 3.64 -15.20 -19.49
N SER A 20 3.92 -15.66 -20.71
CA SER A 20 4.41 -14.81 -21.81
C SER A 20 3.36 -13.78 -22.23
N HIS A 21 2.10 -14.19 -22.37
CA HIS A 21 0.99 -13.27 -22.66
C HIS A 21 0.81 -12.20 -21.56
N PHE A 22 0.90 -12.59 -20.28
CA PHE A 22 0.87 -11.61 -19.17
C PHE A 22 2.01 -10.60 -19.25
N ALA A 23 3.21 -11.06 -19.60
CA ALA A 23 4.36 -10.18 -19.79
C ALA A 23 4.15 -9.20 -20.96
N GLN A 24 3.56 -9.67 -22.06
CA GLN A 24 3.19 -8.84 -23.23
C GLN A 24 2.13 -7.81 -22.88
N ALA A 25 1.03 -8.23 -22.23
CA ALA A 25 -0.04 -7.33 -21.77
C ALA A 25 0.48 -6.26 -20.78
N SER A 26 1.36 -6.64 -19.87
CA SER A 26 2.03 -5.71 -18.96
C SER A 26 2.96 -4.75 -19.70
N GLY A 27 3.62 -5.23 -20.76
CA GLY A 27 4.45 -4.43 -21.66
C GLY A 27 3.63 -3.36 -22.39
N VAL A 28 2.49 -3.77 -22.97
CA VAL A 28 1.53 -2.87 -23.64
C VAL A 28 0.99 -1.83 -22.65
N ALA A 29 0.55 -2.24 -21.46
CA ALA A 29 0.05 -1.32 -20.44
C ALA A 29 1.11 -0.29 -20.02
N ARG A 30 2.37 -0.71 -19.89
CA ARG A 30 3.49 0.18 -19.56
C ARG A 30 3.82 1.14 -20.70
N LEU A 31 3.88 0.65 -21.93
CA LEU A 31 4.12 1.47 -23.12
C LEU A 31 3.03 2.54 -23.25
N SER A 32 1.76 2.15 -23.16
CA SER A 32 0.62 3.08 -23.29
C SER A 32 0.61 4.13 -22.19
N TYR A 33 0.92 3.75 -20.95
CA TYR A 33 1.03 4.68 -19.82
C TYR A 33 2.16 5.69 -20.04
N ASN A 34 3.35 5.23 -20.45
CA ASN A 34 4.51 6.08 -20.63
C ASN A 34 4.38 6.99 -21.85
N TRP A 35 3.78 6.49 -22.93
CA TRP A 35 3.45 7.28 -24.10
C TRP A 35 2.43 8.38 -23.75
N ALA A 36 1.35 8.01 -23.05
CA ALA A 36 0.34 8.94 -22.60
C ALA A 36 0.89 10.01 -21.65
N LEU A 37 1.84 9.65 -20.76
CA LEU A 37 2.52 10.60 -19.88
C LEU A 37 3.32 11.64 -20.68
N LYS A 38 4.06 11.20 -21.70
CA LYS A 38 4.81 12.11 -22.58
C LYS A 38 3.86 13.02 -23.37
N GLU A 39 2.76 12.48 -23.87
CA GLU A 39 1.77 13.24 -24.62
C GLU A 39 1.06 14.26 -23.73
N TRP A 40 0.73 13.88 -22.50
CA TRP A 40 0.18 14.80 -21.48
C TRP A 40 1.14 15.96 -21.20
N GLN A 41 2.41 15.66 -21.02
CA GLN A 41 3.44 16.66 -20.80
C GLN A 41 3.62 17.58 -22.00
N ARG A 42 3.58 17.05 -23.23
CA ARG A 42 3.67 17.82 -24.46
C ARG A 42 2.52 18.81 -24.59
N GLN A 43 1.27 18.34 -24.37
CA GLN A 43 0.09 19.20 -24.44
C GLN A 43 0.11 20.28 -23.36
N TYR A 44 0.47 19.92 -22.14
CA TYR A 44 0.56 20.89 -21.02
C TYR A 44 1.64 21.95 -21.28
N LYS A 45 2.78 21.56 -21.86
CA LYS A 45 3.86 22.48 -22.21
C LYS A 45 3.39 23.47 -23.29
N ALA A 46 2.73 23.00 -24.34
CA ALA A 46 2.17 23.85 -25.38
C ALA A 46 1.15 24.85 -24.82
N ASP A 47 0.25 24.40 -23.93
CA ASP A 47 -0.72 25.29 -23.27
C ASP A 47 -0.04 26.34 -22.39
N LYS A 48 1.08 25.99 -21.75
CA LYS A 48 1.88 26.93 -20.96
C LYS A 48 2.57 27.95 -21.84
N GLU A 49 3.26 27.50 -22.89
CA GLU A 49 3.94 28.39 -23.85
C GLU A 49 2.96 29.39 -24.48
N TYR A 50 1.76 28.95 -24.84
CA TYR A 50 0.71 29.84 -25.35
C TYR A 50 0.29 30.89 -24.31
N ARG A 51 0.12 30.54 -23.05
CA ARG A 51 -0.21 31.50 -21.98
C ARG A 51 0.92 32.49 -21.75
N ASP A 52 2.16 31.98 -21.66
CA ASP A 52 3.35 32.82 -21.46
C ASP A 52 3.49 33.86 -22.62
N GLN A 53 3.15 33.46 -23.85
CA GLN A 53 3.11 34.38 -25.01
C GLN A 53 1.99 35.41 -24.90
N CYS A 54 0.78 35.00 -24.51
CA CYS A 54 -0.33 35.93 -24.30
C CYS A 54 0.01 36.97 -23.22
N ASP A 55 0.60 36.53 -22.11
CA ASP A 55 1.03 37.38 -21.02
C ASP A 55 2.10 38.39 -21.47
N TYR A 56 3.09 37.92 -22.27
CA TYR A 56 4.16 38.77 -22.83
C TYR A 56 3.61 39.89 -23.76
N TYR A 57 2.62 39.56 -24.60
CA TYR A 57 2.03 40.52 -25.54
C TYR A 57 0.83 41.27 -24.96
N GLY A 58 0.47 41.08 -23.68
CA GLY A 58 -0.68 41.69 -23.04
C GLY A 58 -2.04 41.27 -23.65
N VAL A 59 -2.09 40.10 -24.32
CA VAL A 59 -3.31 39.60 -24.99
C VAL A 59 -4.04 38.63 -24.08
N GLN A 60 -5.38 38.75 -24.04
CA GLN A 60 -6.18 37.82 -23.24
C GLN A 60 -6.11 36.39 -23.79
N VAL A 61 -5.91 35.41 -22.90
CA VAL A 61 -5.85 33.99 -23.25
C VAL A 61 -7.19 33.49 -23.80
N ASP A 62 -7.22 33.07 -25.07
CA ASP A 62 -8.39 32.37 -25.61
C ASP A 62 -8.42 30.92 -25.08
N LYS A 63 -9.40 30.66 -24.21
CA LYS A 63 -9.60 29.33 -23.59
C LYS A 63 -9.91 28.22 -24.60
N LYS A 64 -10.39 28.57 -25.81
CA LYS A 64 -10.68 27.59 -26.87
C LYS A 64 -9.40 27.02 -27.52
N LEU A 65 -8.30 27.76 -27.51
CA LEU A 65 -7.01 27.36 -28.04
C LEU A 65 -6.21 26.47 -27.06
N LEU A 66 -6.63 26.41 -25.79
CA LEU A 66 -6.00 25.54 -24.81
C LEU A 66 -6.41 24.07 -25.03
N ASN A 67 -5.43 23.21 -25.18
CA ASN A 67 -5.66 21.77 -25.38
C ASN A 67 -6.16 21.03 -24.14
N LYS A 68 -5.88 21.51 -22.95
CA LYS A 68 -6.20 20.87 -21.66
C LYS A 68 -6.15 19.34 -21.75
N PRO A 69 -4.98 18.73 -21.46
CA PRO A 69 -4.82 17.29 -21.57
C PRO A 69 -5.90 16.53 -20.77
N SER A 70 -6.49 15.51 -21.35
CA SER A 70 -7.46 14.66 -20.67
C SER A 70 -7.27 13.20 -21.08
N GLU A 71 -7.65 12.29 -20.18
CA GLU A 71 -7.58 10.83 -20.42
C GLU A 71 -8.31 10.45 -21.72
N ALA A 72 -9.50 10.99 -21.94
CA ALA A 72 -10.33 10.66 -23.10
C ALA A 72 -9.68 11.13 -24.43
N LYS A 73 -9.16 12.36 -24.49
CA LYS A 73 -8.46 12.90 -25.66
C LYS A 73 -7.22 12.08 -26.02
N ILE A 74 -6.38 11.78 -25.01
CA ILE A 74 -5.16 11.01 -25.20
C ILE A 74 -5.45 9.56 -25.60
N ARG A 75 -6.50 8.95 -25.05
CA ARG A 75 -6.93 7.62 -25.45
C ARG A 75 -7.45 7.60 -26.91
N LYS A 76 -8.26 8.60 -27.29
CA LYS A 76 -8.72 8.76 -28.69
C LYS A 76 -7.51 8.88 -29.63
N HIS A 77 -6.54 9.71 -29.28
CA HIS A 77 -5.32 9.90 -30.06
C HIS A 77 -4.50 8.60 -30.19
N LEU A 78 -4.28 7.83 -29.10
CA LEU A 78 -3.61 6.51 -29.23
C LEU A 78 -4.40 5.57 -30.16
N ASN A 79 -5.72 5.58 -30.07
CA ASN A 79 -6.56 4.67 -30.85
C ASN A 79 -6.54 4.99 -32.36
N SER A 80 -6.29 6.24 -32.80
CA SER A 80 -6.27 6.61 -34.21
C SER A 80 -5.11 5.96 -34.98
N PHE A 81 -3.96 5.75 -34.35
CA PHE A 81 -2.77 5.23 -35.04
C PHE A 81 -2.23 3.89 -34.51
N LYS A 82 -2.76 3.38 -33.37
CA LYS A 82 -2.18 2.16 -32.74
C LYS A 82 -2.23 0.92 -33.61
N ARG A 83 -3.19 0.81 -34.55
CA ARG A 83 -3.30 -0.35 -35.44
C ARG A 83 -2.13 -0.41 -36.43
N GLU A 84 -1.76 0.73 -36.94
CA GLU A 84 -0.67 0.89 -37.87
C GLU A 84 0.69 0.85 -37.17
N LYS A 85 0.88 1.71 -36.17
CA LYS A 85 2.16 1.92 -35.51
C LYS A 85 2.51 0.86 -34.45
N TYR A 86 1.50 0.25 -33.82
CA TYR A 86 1.67 -0.71 -32.72
C TYR A 86 0.76 -1.95 -32.87
N PRO A 87 0.83 -2.70 -33.99
CA PRO A 87 -0.08 -3.84 -34.26
C PRO A 87 -0.01 -4.94 -33.19
N PHE A 88 1.12 -5.06 -32.49
CA PHE A 88 1.27 -6.01 -31.38
C PHE A 88 0.31 -5.75 -30.19
N MET A 89 -0.20 -4.51 -30.04
CA MET A 89 -1.18 -4.21 -29.00
C MET A 89 -2.49 -4.96 -29.18
N LEU A 90 -2.81 -5.36 -30.41
CA LEU A 90 -4.05 -6.12 -30.73
C LEU A 90 -3.95 -7.58 -30.30
N LYS A 91 -2.75 -8.11 -30.04
CA LYS A 91 -2.53 -9.48 -29.59
C LYS A 91 -2.91 -9.70 -28.12
N VAL A 92 -3.13 -8.63 -27.36
CA VAL A 92 -3.50 -8.67 -25.94
C VAL A 92 -4.86 -7.99 -25.72
N THR A 93 -5.40 -8.12 -24.51
CA THR A 93 -6.67 -7.48 -24.15
C THR A 93 -6.68 -5.97 -24.41
N LYS A 94 -7.79 -5.45 -24.98
CA LYS A 94 -8.03 -4.01 -25.17
C LYS A 94 -7.94 -3.21 -23.87
N CYS A 95 -8.15 -3.85 -22.72
CA CYS A 95 -8.07 -3.23 -21.42
C CYS A 95 -6.64 -2.83 -21.04
N ALA A 96 -5.61 -3.52 -21.54
CA ALA A 96 -4.21 -3.22 -21.17
C ALA A 96 -3.81 -1.78 -21.51
N PRO A 97 -3.94 -1.28 -22.75
CA PRO A 97 -3.68 0.13 -23.05
C PRO A 97 -4.71 1.09 -22.47
N GLN A 98 -6.00 0.76 -22.56
CA GLN A 98 -7.09 1.64 -22.15
C GLN A 98 -7.05 1.99 -20.66
N LEU A 99 -6.97 0.97 -19.80
CA LEU A 99 -6.96 1.18 -18.35
C LEU A 99 -5.62 1.74 -17.85
N ALA A 100 -4.52 1.56 -18.60
CA ALA A 100 -3.26 2.19 -18.29
C ALA A 100 -3.34 3.73 -18.43
N ILE A 101 -3.98 4.22 -19.50
CA ILE A 101 -4.21 5.66 -19.72
C ILE A 101 -5.21 6.21 -18.70
N LYS A 102 -6.29 5.49 -18.40
CA LYS A 102 -7.24 5.87 -17.35
C LYS A 102 -6.56 6.01 -15.98
N GLN A 103 -5.64 5.09 -15.64
CA GLN A 103 -4.84 5.18 -14.41
C GLN A 103 -3.91 6.40 -14.39
N LEU A 104 -3.39 6.82 -15.54
CA LEU A 104 -2.61 8.05 -15.64
C LEU A 104 -3.47 9.28 -15.34
N GLY A 105 -4.67 9.40 -15.96
CA GLY A 105 -5.62 10.47 -15.65
C GLY A 105 -5.90 10.56 -14.16
N SER A 106 -6.32 9.45 -13.53
CA SER A 106 -6.53 9.42 -12.07
C SER A 106 -5.26 9.72 -11.24
N SER A 107 -4.08 9.54 -11.79
CA SER A 107 -2.83 9.92 -11.10
C SER A 107 -2.59 11.42 -11.17
N PHE A 108 -2.95 12.07 -12.27
CA PHE A 108 -2.92 13.53 -12.39
C PHE A 108 -4.00 14.18 -11.52
N ASP A 109 -5.23 13.64 -11.49
CA ASP A 109 -6.30 14.15 -10.61
C ASP A 109 -5.82 14.18 -9.15
N ARG A 110 -5.22 13.09 -8.67
CA ARG A 110 -4.66 13.02 -7.31
C ARG A 110 -3.47 13.96 -7.11
N PHE A 111 -2.66 14.18 -8.13
CA PHE A 111 -1.55 15.13 -8.06
C PHE A 111 -2.06 16.58 -7.92
N PHE A 112 -3.00 16.99 -8.76
CA PHE A 112 -3.57 18.34 -8.70
C PHE A 112 -4.37 18.59 -7.40
N ASN A 113 -4.98 17.54 -6.83
CA ASN A 113 -5.64 17.61 -5.52
C ASN A 113 -4.67 17.51 -4.32
N GLY A 114 -3.34 17.57 -4.53
CA GLY A 114 -2.34 17.49 -3.45
C GLY A 114 -2.20 16.11 -2.79
N GLN A 115 -2.91 15.09 -3.26
CA GLN A 115 -2.97 13.77 -2.66
C GLN A 115 -1.80 12.86 -3.05
N SER A 116 -1.06 13.18 -4.10
CA SER A 116 0.07 12.39 -4.58
C SER A 116 1.16 13.25 -5.21
N LYS A 117 2.36 12.67 -5.36
CA LYS A 117 3.44 13.28 -6.14
C LYS A 117 3.15 13.17 -7.64
N TYR A 118 3.87 13.97 -8.44
CA TYR A 118 3.81 13.96 -9.90
C TYR A 118 3.99 12.54 -10.47
N PRO A 119 3.17 12.13 -11.48
CA PRO A 119 3.24 10.80 -12.08
C PRO A 119 4.62 10.50 -12.70
N LYS A 120 5.15 9.31 -12.43
CA LYS A 120 6.46 8.88 -12.96
C LYS A 120 6.30 7.80 -14.02
N PRO A 121 7.24 7.69 -14.99
CA PRO A 121 7.24 6.61 -15.96
C PRO A 121 7.32 5.23 -15.30
N ARG A 122 6.60 4.27 -15.88
CA ARG A 122 6.61 2.86 -15.45
C ARG A 122 7.84 2.13 -15.99
N LYS A 123 8.40 1.22 -15.16
CA LYS A 123 9.62 0.48 -15.48
C LYS A 123 9.36 -1.03 -15.59
N LYS A 124 10.01 -1.69 -16.57
CA LYS A 124 9.99 -3.15 -16.72
C LYS A 124 10.58 -3.83 -15.47
N GLY A 125 9.93 -4.89 -14.99
CA GLY A 125 10.36 -5.63 -13.79
C GLY A 125 9.95 -4.99 -12.47
N VAL A 126 9.37 -3.77 -12.50
CA VAL A 126 8.80 -3.08 -11.34
C VAL A 126 7.29 -2.94 -11.54
N ASP A 127 6.88 -2.46 -12.69
CA ASP A 127 5.49 -2.18 -13.04
C ASP A 127 4.93 -3.22 -14.02
N ASP A 128 5.21 -4.49 -13.78
CA ASP A 128 4.69 -5.59 -14.60
C ASP A 128 3.26 -5.90 -14.16
N ARG A 129 2.32 -5.12 -14.70
CA ARG A 129 0.88 -5.20 -14.39
C ARG A 129 0.00 -4.66 -15.51
N PHE A 130 -1.21 -5.22 -15.61
CA PHE A 130 -2.30 -4.69 -16.42
C PHE A 130 -3.63 -4.92 -15.70
N SER A 131 -4.67 -4.20 -16.11
CA SER A 131 -5.99 -4.29 -15.48
C SER A 131 -7.03 -4.78 -16.47
N LEU A 132 -8.10 -5.37 -15.95
CA LEU A 132 -9.27 -5.84 -16.68
C LEU A 132 -10.52 -5.18 -16.08
N SER A 133 -11.43 -4.72 -16.93
CA SER A 133 -12.77 -4.30 -16.52
C SER A 133 -13.68 -5.53 -16.37
N ASN A 134 -14.75 -5.38 -15.62
CA ASN A 134 -15.66 -6.47 -15.26
C ASN A 134 -16.27 -7.21 -16.46
N ASP A 135 -16.49 -6.50 -17.59
CA ASP A 135 -17.02 -7.03 -18.84
C ASP A 135 -16.02 -7.89 -19.64
N GLN A 136 -14.75 -7.90 -19.25
CA GLN A 136 -13.66 -8.53 -20.01
C GLN A 136 -13.10 -9.79 -19.37
N PHE A 137 -13.62 -10.23 -18.24
CA PHE A 137 -13.16 -11.46 -17.60
C PHE A 137 -14.29 -12.09 -16.78
N SER A 138 -14.16 -13.37 -16.53
CA SER A 138 -15.04 -14.13 -15.64
C SER A 138 -14.22 -15.05 -14.73
N ILE A 139 -14.85 -15.49 -13.64
CA ILE A 139 -14.24 -16.40 -12.66
C ILE A 139 -15.16 -17.58 -12.49
N LYS A 140 -14.60 -18.79 -12.65
CA LYS A 140 -15.30 -20.05 -12.46
C LYS A 140 -14.31 -21.15 -12.10
N ASP A 141 -14.66 -22.04 -11.17
CA ASP A 141 -13.91 -23.26 -10.83
C ASP A 141 -12.42 -23.03 -10.62
N ARG A 142 -12.05 -22.09 -9.75
CA ARG A 142 -10.65 -21.68 -9.49
C ARG A 142 -9.89 -21.26 -10.75
N LYS A 143 -10.59 -20.69 -11.71
CA LYS A 143 -9.97 -20.18 -12.93
C LYS A 143 -10.49 -18.78 -13.21
N ILE A 144 -9.63 -17.95 -13.80
CA ILE A 144 -9.96 -16.64 -14.34
C ILE A 144 -9.84 -16.68 -15.87
N SER A 145 -10.89 -16.28 -16.57
CA SER A 145 -10.87 -16.11 -18.02
C SER A 145 -10.23 -14.76 -18.37
N ILE A 146 -9.30 -14.75 -19.33
CA ILE A 146 -8.62 -13.52 -19.77
C ILE A 146 -8.76 -13.43 -21.30
N PRO A 147 -9.18 -12.29 -21.85
CA PRO A 147 -9.36 -12.12 -23.29
C PRO A 147 -8.07 -12.43 -24.08
N ASN A 148 -8.21 -13.10 -25.20
CA ASN A 148 -7.14 -13.55 -26.09
C ASN A 148 -6.20 -14.60 -25.47
N LEU A 149 -6.54 -15.17 -24.30
CA LEU A 149 -5.70 -16.14 -23.60
C LEU A 149 -6.49 -17.38 -23.11
N GLY A 150 -7.75 -17.18 -22.72
CA GLY A 150 -8.58 -18.22 -22.13
C GLY A 150 -8.40 -18.36 -20.61
N TRP A 151 -8.67 -19.55 -20.10
CA TRP A 151 -8.74 -19.84 -18.68
C TRP A 151 -7.37 -20.07 -18.04
N VAL A 152 -7.10 -19.37 -16.94
CA VAL A 152 -5.87 -19.49 -16.13
C VAL A 152 -6.22 -19.95 -14.73
N LYS A 153 -5.53 -20.98 -14.22
CA LYS A 153 -5.74 -21.54 -12.88
C LYS A 153 -5.36 -20.54 -11.79
N MET A 154 -6.17 -20.50 -10.74
CA MET A 154 -5.94 -19.77 -9.48
C MET A 154 -5.63 -20.78 -8.36
N THR A 155 -4.94 -20.35 -7.31
CA THR A 155 -4.63 -21.20 -6.15
C THR A 155 -5.83 -21.43 -5.23
N GLU A 156 -6.80 -20.53 -5.25
CA GLU A 156 -7.99 -20.57 -4.40
C GLU A 156 -9.20 -19.94 -5.12
N ASP A 157 -10.39 -20.17 -4.59
CA ASP A 157 -11.61 -19.54 -5.08
C ASP A 157 -11.72 -18.09 -4.63
N LEU A 158 -12.59 -17.32 -5.27
CA LEU A 158 -12.90 -15.98 -4.84
C LEU A 158 -13.64 -16.04 -3.49
N ARG A 159 -13.04 -15.38 -2.48
CA ARG A 159 -13.51 -15.40 -1.09
C ARG A 159 -14.82 -14.66 -0.87
N TYR A 160 -15.04 -13.61 -1.66
CA TYR A 160 -16.18 -12.71 -1.48
C TYR A 160 -17.24 -12.94 -2.53
N GLN A 161 -18.50 -12.96 -2.08
CA GLN A 161 -19.69 -13.01 -2.95
C GLN A 161 -20.16 -11.59 -3.23
N GLY A 162 -20.50 -11.29 -4.48
CA GLY A 162 -20.98 -9.99 -4.90
C GLY A 162 -20.62 -9.65 -6.34
N LYS A 163 -20.83 -8.40 -6.72
CA LYS A 163 -20.53 -7.89 -8.06
C LYS A 163 -19.03 -7.70 -8.26
N ILE A 164 -18.45 -8.41 -9.20
CA ILE A 164 -17.06 -8.23 -9.59
C ILE A 164 -16.92 -6.89 -10.33
N LEU A 165 -16.03 -6.01 -9.89
CA LEU A 165 -15.84 -4.69 -10.46
C LEU A 165 -14.65 -4.62 -11.43
N SER A 166 -13.55 -5.27 -11.08
CA SER A 166 -12.32 -5.25 -11.88
C SER A 166 -11.33 -6.30 -11.40
N ALA A 167 -10.38 -6.64 -12.26
CA ALA A 167 -9.21 -7.41 -11.87
C ALA A 167 -7.93 -6.70 -12.30
N LYS A 168 -6.88 -6.83 -11.50
CA LYS A 168 -5.53 -6.36 -11.81
C LYS A 168 -4.58 -7.54 -11.75
N ILE A 169 -4.02 -7.88 -12.90
CA ILE A 169 -3.01 -8.93 -13.02
C ILE A 169 -1.62 -8.29 -12.84
N PHE A 170 -0.80 -8.86 -11.96
CA PHE A 170 0.52 -8.30 -11.68
C PHE A 170 1.52 -9.37 -11.27
N LYS A 171 2.82 -9.06 -11.45
CA LYS A 171 3.93 -9.95 -11.10
C LYS A 171 4.60 -9.46 -9.82
N GLN A 172 4.77 -10.37 -8.85
CA GLN A 172 5.48 -10.08 -7.60
C GLN A 172 6.24 -11.34 -7.14
N GLY A 173 7.49 -11.18 -6.71
CA GLY A 173 8.31 -12.30 -6.24
C GLY A 173 8.51 -13.40 -7.29
N GLY A 174 8.45 -13.06 -8.59
CA GLY A 174 8.54 -14.02 -9.69
C GLY A 174 7.27 -14.81 -9.96
N LYS A 175 6.16 -14.54 -9.24
CA LYS A 175 4.86 -15.17 -9.39
C LYS A 175 3.84 -14.17 -9.93
N TRP A 176 2.76 -14.67 -10.56
CA TRP A 176 1.65 -13.87 -11.04
C TRP A 176 0.48 -13.92 -10.08
N PHE A 177 -0.23 -12.81 -9.94
CA PHE A 177 -1.37 -12.64 -9.05
C PHE A 177 -2.49 -11.90 -9.76
N ALA A 178 -3.72 -12.18 -9.36
CA ALA A 178 -4.90 -11.38 -9.66
C ALA A 178 -5.38 -10.70 -8.38
N SER A 179 -5.50 -9.37 -8.39
CA SER A 179 -6.22 -8.62 -7.36
C SER A 179 -7.60 -8.30 -7.91
N ILE A 180 -8.61 -8.92 -7.34
CA ILE A 180 -10.00 -8.84 -7.79
C ILE A 180 -10.75 -7.94 -6.81
N ALA A 181 -11.42 -6.91 -7.34
CA ALA A 181 -12.28 -6.03 -6.56
C ALA A 181 -13.72 -6.50 -6.68
N VAL A 182 -14.37 -6.71 -5.54
CA VAL A 182 -15.75 -7.17 -5.42
C VAL A 182 -16.54 -6.16 -4.60
N GLU A 183 -17.68 -5.73 -5.11
CA GLU A 183 -18.70 -4.98 -4.37
C GLU A 183 -19.61 -5.99 -3.69
N LEU A 184 -19.63 -5.99 -2.37
CA LEU A 184 -20.42 -6.94 -1.59
C LEU A 184 -21.90 -6.61 -1.67
N ASN A 185 -22.74 -7.64 -1.72
CA ASN A 185 -24.19 -7.49 -1.68
C ASN A 185 -24.69 -7.00 -0.32
N GLN A 186 -23.96 -7.36 0.74
CA GLN A 186 -24.25 -6.98 2.11
C GLN A 186 -22.96 -6.55 2.84
N PRO A 187 -23.03 -5.65 3.84
CA PRO A 187 -21.89 -5.34 4.68
C PRO A 187 -21.42 -6.60 5.42
N GLU A 188 -20.12 -6.67 5.69
CA GLU A 188 -19.58 -7.71 6.56
C GLU A 188 -20.22 -7.62 7.96
N LYS A 189 -20.43 -8.78 8.58
CA LYS A 189 -20.96 -8.85 9.95
C LYS A 189 -20.04 -8.09 10.92
N LEU A 190 -20.61 -7.14 11.64
CA LEU A 190 -19.85 -6.38 12.63
C LEU A 190 -19.41 -7.28 13.79
N HIS A 191 -18.25 -7.00 14.36
CA HIS A 191 -17.88 -7.60 15.64
C HIS A 191 -18.77 -7.06 16.75
N PRO A 192 -19.16 -7.89 17.73
CA PRO A 192 -19.94 -7.44 18.88
C PRO A 192 -19.19 -6.33 19.64
N LYS A 193 -19.93 -5.43 20.26
CA LYS A 193 -19.35 -4.46 21.17
C LYS A 193 -18.92 -5.19 22.46
N THR A 194 -17.73 -4.84 22.94
CA THR A 194 -17.12 -5.43 24.13
C THR A 194 -17.10 -4.47 25.33
N GLY A 195 -17.30 -3.16 25.07
CA GLY A 195 -17.13 -2.10 26.08
C GLY A 195 -15.67 -1.83 26.47
N LEU A 196 -14.71 -2.55 25.87
CA LEU A 196 -13.30 -2.45 26.25
C LEU A 196 -12.54 -1.43 25.42
N SER A 197 -11.67 -0.68 26.09
CA SER A 197 -10.74 0.27 25.47
C SER A 197 -9.30 -0.13 25.74
N VAL A 198 -8.38 0.25 24.83
CA VAL A 198 -6.94 -0.04 24.98
C VAL A 198 -6.07 1.07 24.41
N GLY A 199 -5.01 1.43 25.13
CA GLY A 199 -3.90 2.25 24.64
C GLY A 199 -2.77 1.36 24.14
N ILE A 200 -2.12 1.77 23.06
CA ILE A 200 -1.04 1.02 22.40
C ILE A 200 0.19 1.89 22.24
N ASP A 201 1.29 1.49 22.89
CA ASP A 201 2.64 1.99 22.62
C ASP A 201 3.34 1.09 21.59
N LEU A 202 3.92 1.69 20.53
CA LEU A 202 4.63 0.98 19.47
C LEU A 202 6.13 1.05 19.66
N GLY A 203 6.77 -0.12 19.76
CA GLY A 203 8.20 -0.24 20.03
C GLY A 203 8.98 -1.05 18.99
N VAL A 204 10.31 -0.94 19.04
CA VAL A 204 11.23 -1.72 18.20
C VAL A 204 11.62 -3.04 18.88
N SER A 205 11.60 -3.12 20.18
CA SER A 205 11.85 -4.34 20.97
C SER A 205 10.66 -5.31 20.90
N SER A 206 9.48 -4.80 21.16
CA SER A 206 8.18 -5.41 20.93
C SER A 206 7.42 -4.64 19.86
N LEU A 207 6.52 -5.28 19.14
CA LEU A 207 5.71 -4.59 18.12
C LEU A 207 4.76 -3.58 18.77
N ALA A 208 4.15 -3.97 19.87
CA ALA A 208 3.22 -3.15 20.62
C ALA A 208 3.20 -3.59 22.10
N THR A 209 3.01 -2.63 23.00
CA THR A 209 2.70 -2.84 24.40
C THR A 209 1.33 -2.23 24.68
N LEU A 210 0.45 -2.97 25.33
CA LEU A 210 -0.93 -2.57 25.60
C LEU A 210 -1.09 -2.03 27.01
N SER A 211 -2.05 -1.16 27.23
CA SER A 211 -2.34 -0.56 28.54
C SER A 211 -2.78 -1.57 29.61
N ASN A 212 -3.22 -2.77 29.20
CA ASN A 212 -3.53 -3.88 30.11
C ASN A 212 -2.30 -4.72 30.51
N GLY A 213 -1.09 -4.32 30.09
CA GLY A 213 0.16 -5.03 30.38
C GLY A 213 0.56 -6.08 29.34
N GLU A 214 -0.28 -6.40 28.38
CA GLU A 214 0.02 -7.37 27.34
C GLU A 214 1.12 -6.84 26.38
N VAL A 215 2.10 -7.68 26.06
CA VAL A 215 3.19 -7.35 25.14
C VAL A 215 3.07 -8.18 23.88
N VAL A 216 2.90 -7.52 22.73
CA VAL A 216 2.87 -8.17 21.42
C VAL A 216 4.29 -8.28 20.88
N PRO A 217 4.83 -9.50 20.72
CA PRO A 217 6.22 -9.68 20.31
C PRO A 217 6.46 -9.26 18.85
N SER A 218 7.68 -8.80 18.58
CA SER A 218 8.14 -8.54 17.21
C SER A 218 8.41 -9.86 16.47
N SER A 219 7.78 -10.05 15.31
CA SER A 219 8.07 -11.20 14.44
C SER A 219 9.41 -11.08 13.71
N ALA A 220 9.92 -9.86 13.52
CA ALA A 220 11.19 -9.48 12.89
C ALA A 220 11.62 -10.37 11.69
N PRO A 221 10.78 -10.56 10.66
CA PRO A 221 11.03 -11.52 9.60
C PRO A 221 12.25 -11.15 8.74
N LEU A 222 12.58 -9.87 8.60
CA LEU A 222 13.78 -9.42 7.91
C LEU A 222 15.03 -9.76 8.72
N LYS A 223 15.04 -9.51 10.04
CA LYS A 223 16.14 -9.83 10.93
C LYS A 223 16.47 -11.34 10.84
N LYS A 224 15.45 -12.22 10.92
CA LYS A 224 15.58 -13.67 10.82
C LYS A 224 16.14 -14.15 9.47
N GLN A 225 15.90 -13.43 8.38
CA GLN A 225 16.33 -13.80 7.02
C GLN A 225 17.55 -13.00 6.52
N LEU A 226 18.16 -12.16 7.36
CA LEU A 226 19.16 -11.18 6.93
C LEU A 226 20.43 -11.83 6.33
N ALA A 227 20.94 -12.89 6.93
CA ALA A 227 22.12 -13.60 6.42
C ALA A 227 21.85 -14.19 5.02
N LYS A 228 20.71 -14.84 4.84
CA LYS A 228 20.29 -15.39 3.54
C LYS A 228 20.09 -14.28 2.51
N LEU A 229 19.50 -13.15 2.90
CA LEU A 229 19.28 -11.99 2.03
C LEU A 229 20.62 -11.43 1.54
N ARG A 230 21.59 -11.23 2.45
CA ARG A 230 22.94 -10.74 2.11
C ARG A 230 23.65 -11.69 1.13
N ARG A 231 23.59 -13.00 1.37
CA ARG A 231 24.19 -14.02 0.48
C ARG A 231 23.59 -13.97 -0.93
N LEU A 232 22.25 -13.90 -1.05
CA LEU A 232 21.58 -13.82 -2.35
C LEU A 232 21.84 -12.49 -3.06
N ALA A 233 21.89 -11.37 -2.32
CA ALA A 233 22.23 -10.07 -2.88
C ALA A 233 23.67 -10.04 -3.43
N LYS A 234 24.64 -10.57 -2.69
CA LYS A 234 26.03 -10.72 -3.11
C LYS A 234 26.15 -11.61 -4.36
N SER A 235 25.42 -12.74 -4.39
CA SER A 235 25.36 -13.62 -5.58
C SER A 235 24.78 -12.88 -6.80
N PHE A 236 23.71 -12.10 -6.62
CA PHE A 236 23.10 -11.31 -7.70
C PHE A 236 24.04 -10.21 -8.22
N SER A 237 24.71 -9.47 -7.33
CA SER A 237 25.60 -8.36 -7.73
C SER A 237 26.78 -8.83 -8.58
N ARG A 238 27.34 -10.02 -8.29
CA ARG A 238 28.49 -10.60 -8.99
C ARG A 238 28.16 -11.14 -10.39
N LYS A 239 26.89 -11.28 -10.78
CA LYS A 239 26.51 -11.82 -12.08
C LYS A 239 26.56 -10.75 -13.17
N LYS A 240 27.02 -11.11 -14.37
CA LYS A 240 27.10 -10.24 -15.57
C LYS A 240 25.69 -9.67 -15.90
N LYS A 241 25.61 -8.36 -16.09
CA LYS A 241 24.35 -7.70 -16.50
C LYS A 241 23.87 -8.28 -17.84
N GLY A 242 22.55 -8.56 -17.93
CA GLY A 242 21.93 -9.16 -19.12
C GLY A 242 22.02 -10.70 -19.19
N SER A 243 22.83 -11.37 -18.36
CA SER A 243 22.95 -12.84 -18.41
C SER A 243 21.73 -13.56 -17.80
N GLN A 244 21.40 -14.74 -18.32
CA GLN A 244 20.40 -15.66 -17.81
C GLN A 244 20.62 -16.00 -16.31
N ASN A 245 21.87 -16.19 -15.93
CA ASN A 245 22.25 -16.48 -14.54
C ASN A 245 21.95 -15.30 -13.61
N ARG A 246 22.06 -14.06 -14.09
CA ARG A 246 21.66 -12.87 -13.33
C ARG A 246 20.13 -12.81 -13.13
N GLU A 247 19.35 -13.13 -14.14
CA GLU A 247 17.88 -13.18 -14.00
C GLU A 247 17.41 -14.29 -13.07
N LYS A 248 18.06 -15.46 -13.09
CA LYS A 248 17.83 -16.54 -12.11
C LYS A 248 18.14 -16.08 -10.68
N ALA A 249 19.28 -15.40 -10.45
CA ALA A 249 19.67 -14.87 -9.15
C ALA A 249 18.72 -13.77 -8.68
N LYS A 250 18.31 -12.84 -9.57
CA LYS A 250 17.30 -11.82 -9.32
C LYS A 250 15.97 -12.43 -8.85
N THR A 251 15.52 -13.49 -9.52
CA THR A 251 14.29 -14.20 -9.16
C THR A 251 14.39 -14.83 -7.76
N LYS A 252 15.51 -15.45 -7.40
CA LYS A 252 15.72 -16.00 -6.06
C LYS A 252 15.69 -14.92 -4.98
N LEU A 253 16.37 -13.80 -5.22
CA LEU A 253 16.39 -12.64 -4.32
C LEU A 253 14.98 -12.03 -4.17
N SER A 254 14.28 -11.83 -5.27
CA SER A 254 12.91 -11.28 -5.29
C SER A 254 11.91 -12.19 -4.54
N ARG A 255 12.04 -13.51 -4.66
CA ARG A 255 11.23 -14.48 -3.91
C ARG A 255 11.47 -14.38 -2.39
N LEU A 256 12.71 -14.17 -1.96
CA LEU A 256 13.00 -13.99 -0.53
C LEU A 256 12.41 -12.68 0.00
N HIS A 257 12.57 -11.57 -0.72
CA HIS A 257 11.93 -10.31 -0.35
C HIS A 257 10.40 -10.44 -0.26
N TYR A 258 9.79 -11.14 -1.22
CA TYR A 258 8.36 -11.41 -1.20
C TYR A 258 7.95 -12.24 0.02
N LYS A 259 8.69 -13.32 0.34
CA LYS A 259 8.45 -14.14 1.54
C LYS A 259 8.49 -13.30 2.82
N ILE A 260 9.53 -12.46 2.99
CA ILE A 260 9.66 -11.56 4.15
C ILE A 260 8.46 -10.61 4.24
N SER A 261 8.05 -10.02 3.11
CA SER A 261 6.88 -9.14 3.06
C SER A 261 5.58 -9.85 3.43
N CYS A 262 5.38 -11.11 2.98
CA CYS A 262 4.21 -11.91 3.33
C CYS A 262 4.17 -12.26 4.82
N LEU A 263 5.30 -12.67 5.39
CA LEU A 263 5.40 -12.97 6.82
C LEU A 263 5.06 -11.76 7.68
N ARG A 264 5.62 -10.58 7.33
CA ARG A 264 5.30 -9.31 8.02
C ARG A 264 3.82 -8.98 7.92
N LYS A 265 3.26 -9.00 6.71
CA LYS A 265 1.84 -8.71 6.50
C LYS A 265 0.94 -9.66 7.27
N ASN A 266 1.23 -10.97 7.22
CA ASN A 266 0.44 -11.97 7.94
C ASN A 266 0.43 -11.69 9.44
N ASN A 267 1.61 -11.46 10.05
CA ASN A 267 1.71 -11.13 11.47
C ASN A 267 0.91 -9.87 11.82
N LEU A 268 1.07 -8.80 11.04
CA LEU A 268 0.31 -7.56 11.26
C LEU A 268 -1.20 -7.78 11.11
N HIS A 269 -1.63 -8.59 10.14
CA HIS A 269 -3.05 -8.92 9.97
C HIS A 269 -3.62 -9.70 11.14
N GLN A 270 -2.88 -10.66 11.69
CA GLN A 270 -3.30 -11.43 12.87
C GLN A 270 -3.46 -10.50 14.07
N VAL A 271 -2.42 -9.73 14.41
CA VAL A 271 -2.43 -8.80 15.56
C VAL A 271 -3.54 -7.76 15.42
N THR A 272 -3.64 -7.07 14.28
CA THR A 272 -4.64 -6.02 14.09
C THR A 272 -6.08 -6.56 14.00
N SER A 273 -6.29 -7.81 13.57
CA SER A 273 -7.61 -8.44 13.61
C SER A 273 -8.00 -8.80 15.04
N ASP A 274 -7.06 -9.33 15.82
CA ASP A 274 -7.29 -9.64 17.23
C ASP A 274 -7.64 -8.39 18.03
N LEU A 275 -6.87 -7.32 17.89
CA LEU A 275 -7.12 -6.05 18.57
C LEU A 275 -8.51 -5.48 18.25
N VAL A 276 -8.89 -5.42 16.97
CA VAL A 276 -10.21 -4.90 16.55
C VAL A 276 -11.36 -5.81 17.00
N LYS A 277 -11.12 -7.12 17.19
CA LYS A 277 -12.11 -8.04 17.74
C LYS A 277 -12.34 -7.82 19.24
N ARG A 278 -11.26 -7.54 19.98
CA ARG A 278 -11.27 -7.45 21.45
C ARG A 278 -11.68 -6.08 21.98
N PHE A 279 -11.36 -5.01 21.26
CA PHE A 279 -11.53 -3.64 21.77
C PHE A 279 -12.44 -2.81 20.88
N ASP A 280 -13.27 -1.97 21.51
CA ASP A 280 -14.17 -1.03 20.84
C ASP A 280 -13.48 0.30 20.55
N LEU A 281 -12.57 0.70 21.44
CA LEU A 281 -11.74 1.88 21.33
C LEU A 281 -10.25 1.51 21.40
N ILE A 282 -9.48 1.95 20.43
CA ILE A 282 -8.03 1.73 20.39
C ILE A 282 -7.34 3.09 20.25
N ALA A 283 -6.58 3.48 21.26
CA ALA A 283 -5.76 4.68 21.25
C ALA A 283 -4.32 4.35 20.81
N ILE A 284 -3.73 5.12 19.90
CA ILE A 284 -2.38 4.88 19.35
C ILE A 284 -1.66 6.20 19.10
N GLU A 285 -0.33 6.23 19.22
CA GLU A 285 0.48 7.41 18.88
C GLU A 285 0.53 7.69 17.37
N ASP A 286 0.63 8.99 17.03
CA ASP A 286 0.93 9.42 15.66
C ASP A 286 2.45 9.46 15.42
N LEU A 287 3.04 8.30 15.16
CA LEU A 287 4.47 8.17 14.92
C LEU A 287 4.90 8.78 13.58
N ASN A 288 5.92 9.62 13.60
CA ASN A 288 6.60 10.06 12.38
C ASN A 288 7.53 8.96 11.83
N VAL A 289 6.95 7.89 11.31
CA VAL A 289 7.70 6.73 10.78
C VAL A 289 8.70 7.15 9.69
N LYS A 290 8.36 8.17 8.88
CA LYS A 290 9.26 8.68 7.83
C LYS A 290 10.51 9.31 8.41
N GLY A 291 10.40 10.09 9.48
CA GLY A 291 11.54 10.66 10.20
C GLY A 291 12.34 9.58 10.93
N MET A 292 11.66 8.66 11.59
CA MET A 292 12.31 7.55 12.31
C MET A 292 13.20 6.68 11.41
N VAL A 293 12.79 6.42 10.16
CA VAL A 293 13.56 5.63 9.18
C VAL A 293 14.84 6.37 8.71
N GLN A 294 14.95 7.69 8.90
CA GLN A 294 16.18 8.44 8.59
C GLN A 294 17.33 8.09 9.55
N ASN A 295 17.04 7.63 10.76
CA ASN A 295 18.04 7.13 11.67
C ASN A 295 18.65 5.82 11.15
N ARG A 296 19.88 5.88 10.62
CA ARG A 296 20.60 4.76 10.01
C ARG A 296 20.76 3.54 10.93
N LYS A 297 20.88 3.73 12.24
CA LYS A 297 21.04 2.65 13.24
C LYS A 297 19.73 1.86 13.41
N LEU A 298 18.58 2.53 13.39
CA LEU A 298 17.27 1.95 13.67
C LEU A 298 16.41 1.68 12.42
N SER A 299 16.74 2.28 11.27
CA SER A 299 15.93 2.26 10.05
C SER A 299 15.50 0.85 9.61
N ARG A 300 16.39 -0.14 9.74
CA ARG A 300 16.10 -1.54 9.40
C ARG A 300 15.08 -2.15 10.34
N ALA A 301 15.26 -1.97 11.65
CA ALA A 301 14.35 -2.49 12.66
C ALA A 301 12.97 -1.84 12.53
N ILE A 302 12.89 -0.51 12.41
CA ILE A 302 11.65 0.24 12.20
C ILE A 302 10.93 -0.23 10.92
N SER A 303 11.67 -0.41 9.82
CA SER A 303 11.11 -0.94 8.58
C SER A 303 10.60 -2.39 8.71
N ASP A 304 11.21 -3.18 9.60
CA ASP A 304 10.79 -4.55 9.85
C ASP A 304 9.54 -4.64 10.72
N MET A 305 9.32 -3.68 11.64
CA MET A 305 8.08 -3.57 12.43
C MET A 305 6.88 -3.25 11.55
N GLY A 306 7.03 -2.32 10.59
CA GLY A 306 5.94 -1.94 9.67
C GLY A 306 4.86 -1.08 10.33
N PHE A 307 5.21 -0.16 11.22
CA PHE A 307 4.29 0.71 11.99
C PHE A 307 3.24 1.42 11.14
N TYR A 308 3.64 1.95 9.97
CA TYR A 308 2.67 2.56 9.04
C TYR A 308 1.60 1.57 8.58
N GLU A 309 1.99 0.35 8.24
CA GLU A 309 1.05 -0.69 7.80
C GLU A 309 0.18 -1.18 8.96
N PHE A 310 0.73 -1.26 10.18
CA PHE A 310 0.00 -1.58 11.39
C PHE A 310 -1.13 -0.56 11.64
N LYS A 311 -0.80 0.74 11.71
CA LYS A 311 -1.78 1.83 11.87
C LYS A 311 -2.82 1.83 10.75
N ARG A 312 -2.38 1.68 9.49
CA ARG A 312 -3.28 1.59 8.34
C ARG A 312 -4.27 0.42 8.46
N GLN A 313 -3.79 -0.75 8.92
CA GLN A 313 -4.64 -1.93 9.10
C GLN A 313 -5.64 -1.74 10.25
N LEU A 314 -5.25 -1.17 11.36
CA LEU A 314 -6.16 -0.85 12.46
C LEU A 314 -7.27 0.09 11.99
N ILE A 315 -6.93 1.20 11.34
CA ILE A 315 -7.91 2.20 10.90
C ILE A 315 -8.98 1.59 9.99
N TYR A 316 -8.59 0.87 8.93
CA TYR A 316 -9.62 0.35 8.02
C TYR A 316 -10.41 -0.82 8.62
N LYS A 317 -9.79 -1.67 9.45
CA LYS A 317 -10.51 -2.77 10.13
C LYS A 317 -11.47 -2.24 11.18
N ALA A 318 -11.06 -1.28 12.01
CA ALA A 318 -11.92 -0.62 12.96
C ALA A 318 -13.14 0.00 12.26
N LYS A 319 -12.92 0.77 11.18
CA LYS A 319 -14.02 1.32 10.38
C LYS A 319 -14.94 0.23 9.81
N GLN A 320 -14.40 -0.93 9.41
CA GLN A 320 -15.20 -2.05 8.90
C GLN A 320 -16.12 -2.66 9.96
N HIS A 321 -15.67 -2.70 11.21
CA HIS A 321 -16.38 -3.33 12.31
C HIS A 321 -17.05 -2.32 13.27
N GLY A 322 -17.15 -1.04 12.89
CA GLY A 322 -17.79 0.00 13.71
C GLY A 322 -17.06 0.27 15.03
N LYS A 323 -15.73 0.11 15.04
CA LYS A 323 -14.85 0.40 16.16
C LYS A 323 -14.14 1.73 15.98
N SER A 324 -13.68 2.35 17.07
CA SER A 324 -13.03 3.66 17.08
C SER A 324 -11.51 3.55 17.20
N ILE A 325 -10.79 4.38 16.43
CA ILE A 325 -9.34 4.57 16.59
C ILE A 325 -9.09 6.03 16.91
N LEU A 326 -8.40 6.30 18.00
CA LEU A 326 -7.94 7.63 18.37
C LEU A 326 -6.42 7.72 18.19
N SER A 327 -5.96 8.84 17.68
CA SER A 327 -4.54 9.06 17.40
C SER A 327 -4.04 10.19 18.28
N VAL A 328 -3.25 9.85 19.29
CA VAL A 328 -2.63 10.82 20.20
C VAL A 328 -1.48 11.54 19.50
N GLY A 329 -1.37 12.85 19.69
CA GLY A 329 -0.37 13.69 19.06
C GLY A 329 1.07 13.26 19.38
N ARG A 330 1.97 13.35 18.40
CA ARG A 330 3.37 12.87 18.47
C ARG A 330 4.23 13.53 19.54
N PHE A 331 3.81 14.70 20.03
CA PHE A 331 4.56 15.45 21.05
C PHE A 331 4.05 15.19 22.45
N PHE A 332 3.02 14.38 22.61
CA PHE A 332 2.53 13.98 23.90
C PHE A 332 3.59 13.12 24.63
N PRO A 333 4.02 13.51 25.86
CA PRO A 333 5.13 12.84 26.55
C PRO A 333 4.69 11.53 27.23
N SER A 334 4.04 10.65 26.48
CA SER A 334 3.42 9.40 26.97
C SER A 334 4.33 8.57 27.87
N SER A 335 5.61 8.42 27.47
CA SER A 335 6.58 7.60 28.21
C SER A 335 7.23 8.30 29.42
N LYS A 336 7.21 9.65 29.45
CA LYS A 336 7.84 10.44 30.53
C LYS A 336 6.85 10.81 31.63
N MET A 337 5.57 10.87 31.33
CA MET A 337 4.53 11.21 32.29
C MET A 337 4.18 9.99 33.15
N CYS A 338 4.08 10.17 34.44
CA CYS A 338 3.58 9.14 35.35
C CYS A 338 2.09 8.87 35.11
N SER A 339 1.71 7.64 34.83
CA SER A 339 0.31 7.29 34.62
C SER A 339 -0.55 7.37 35.90
N ASN A 340 0.07 7.43 37.09
CA ASN A 340 -0.64 7.54 38.35
C ASN A 340 -0.89 9.01 38.75
N CYS A 341 0.17 9.83 38.88
CA CYS A 341 0.06 11.20 39.39
C CYS A 341 0.16 12.29 38.31
N GLY A 342 0.53 11.95 37.07
CA GLY A 342 0.67 12.91 35.96
C GLY A 342 2.02 13.68 35.92
N GLU A 343 2.89 13.51 36.91
CA GLU A 343 4.18 14.21 36.97
C GLU A 343 5.13 13.77 35.85
N LEU A 344 5.92 14.70 35.32
CA LEU A 344 6.87 14.44 34.23
C LEU A 344 8.25 14.06 34.79
N ASN A 345 8.68 12.83 34.60
CA ASN A 345 10.02 12.37 34.90
C ASN A 345 11.00 12.80 33.79
N GLN A 346 11.73 13.88 34.01
CA GLN A 346 12.70 14.40 33.04
C GLN A 346 13.97 13.54 32.93
N ASN A 347 14.30 12.77 33.98
CA ASN A 347 15.51 11.93 34.04
C ASN A 347 15.33 10.58 33.32
N LEU A 348 14.14 10.25 32.82
CA LEU A 348 13.88 9.00 32.13
C LEU A 348 14.56 8.98 30.74
N THR A 349 15.57 8.13 30.58
CA THR A 349 16.27 7.93 29.31
C THR A 349 15.68 6.83 28.47
N LEU A 350 16.01 6.76 27.18
CA LEU A 350 15.54 5.71 26.26
C LEU A 350 16.04 4.31 26.64
N ALA A 351 17.13 4.20 27.38
CA ALA A 351 17.71 2.94 27.84
C ALA A 351 16.98 2.36 29.06
N MET A 352 16.36 3.22 29.88
CA MET A 352 15.66 2.80 31.09
C MET A 352 14.29 2.19 30.73
N ARG A 353 14.05 0.96 31.20
CA ARG A 353 12.79 0.22 30.99
C ARG A 353 11.86 0.32 32.19
N GLU A 354 12.43 0.47 33.36
CA GLU A 354 11.71 0.65 34.61
C GLU A 354 12.13 1.94 35.29
N GLY A 355 11.23 2.57 36.00
CA GLY A 355 11.49 3.81 36.72
C GLY A 355 10.49 4.00 37.83
N ARG A 356 10.94 4.61 38.95
CA ARG A 356 10.11 4.98 40.07
C ARG A 356 9.79 6.48 39.96
N CYS A 357 8.52 6.82 40.12
CA CYS A 357 8.06 8.21 40.19
C CYS A 357 8.23 8.77 41.62
N SER A 358 8.23 10.10 41.79
CA SER A 358 8.16 10.80 43.08
C SER A 358 6.94 10.34 43.91
N CYS A 359 5.82 10.00 43.30
CA CYS A 359 4.67 9.41 43.96
C CYS A 359 4.86 7.93 44.40
N ASN A 360 6.09 7.44 44.35
CA ASN A 360 6.54 6.09 44.72
C ASN A 360 6.03 4.95 43.83
N THR A 361 5.33 5.24 42.73
CA THR A 361 4.84 4.23 41.78
C THR A 361 6.00 3.72 40.92
N LEU A 362 6.16 2.40 40.85
CA LEU A 362 7.09 1.73 39.94
C LEU A 362 6.40 1.51 38.59
N HIS A 363 6.98 1.98 37.52
CA HIS A 363 6.45 1.83 36.17
C HIS A 363 7.37 1.02 35.28
N HIS A 364 6.79 0.09 34.52
CA HIS A 364 7.40 -0.36 33.28
C HIS A 364 7.10 0.69 32.21
N ARG A 365 8.12 1.28 31.62
CA ARG A 365 8.03 2.44 30.74
C ARG A 365 7.02 2.30 29.60
N ASP A 366 7.05 1.17 28.88
CA ASP A 366 6.21 0.96 27.68
C ASP A 366 4.74 0.73 28.11
N ILE A 367 4.47 0.08 29.27
CA ILE A 367 3.13 -0.06 29.84
C ILE A 367 2.59 1.29 30.33
N ASN A 368 3.44 2.06 31.03
CA ASN A 368 3.11 3.42 31.46
C ASN A 368 2.71 4.32 30.30
N ALA A 369 3.49 4.25 29.18
CA ALA A 369 3.19 4.98 27.97
C ALA A 369 1.83 4.59 27.37
N ALA A 370 1.54 3.29 27.28
CA ALA A 370 0.26 2.78 26.76
C ALA A 370 -0.93 3.24 27.61
N ILE A 371 -0.80 3.26 28.96
CA ILE A 371 -1.85 3.78 29.87
C ILE A 371 -2.06 5.27 29.65
N ASN A 372 -0.99 6.05 29.51
CA ASN A 372 -1.07 7.50 29.27
C ASN A 372 -1.72 7.81 27.91
N ILE A 373 -1.39 7.03 26.85
CA ILE A 373 -2.02 7.15 25.55
C ILE A 373 -3.54 6.93 25.65
N LEU A 374 -3.98 5.92 26.39
CA LEU A 374 -5.41 5.67 26.60
C LEU A 374 -6.08 6.81 27.35
N LYS A 375 -5.52 7.21 28.52
CA LYS A 375 -6.07 8.30 29.33
C LYS A 375 -6.18 9.64 28.58
N HIS A 376 -5.21 9.93 27.72
CA HIS A 376 -5.23 11.15 26.91
C HIS A 376 -6.34 11.08 25.85
N ALA A 377 -6.49 9.94 25.19
CA ALA A 377 -7.52 9.71 24.20
C ALA A 377 -8.95 9.81 24.81
N ASP A 378 -9.15 9.25 26.00
CA ASP A 378 -10.43 9.34 26.71
C ASP A 378 -10.78 10.79 27.08
N LYS A 379 -9.80 11.62 27.45
CA LYS A 379 -10.02 13.06 27.71
C LYS A 379 -10.44 13.82 26.46
N GLU A 380 -9.82 13.53 25.31
CA GLU A 380 -10.21 14.15 24.03
C GLU A 380 -11.64 13.78 23.61
N LEU A 381 -12.09 12.54 23.90
CA LEU A 381 -13.47 12.12 23.63
C LEU A 381 -14.52 12.84 24.49
N VAL A 382 -14.18 13.16 25.73
CA VAL A 382 -15.10 13.86 26.64
C VAL A 382 -15.17 15.35 26.31
N ALA A 383 -14.14 15.91 25.67
CA ALA A 383 -14.06 17.34 25.31
C ALA A 383 -14.70 17.68 23.94
N THR A 384 -15.09 16.66 23.13
CA THR A 384 -15.79 16.79 21.84
C THR A 384 -17.25 16.40 21.97
#